data_9dcfd50e33d589042e29a2a97a6bfe71
#
_entry.id   9dcfd50e33d589042e29a2a97a6bfe71
#
_cell.length_a   1.000
_cell.length_b   1.000
_cell.length_c   1.000
_cell.angle_alpha   90.00
_cell.angle_beta   90.00
_cell.angle_gamma   90.00
#
_symmetry.space_group_name_H-M   'P 1'
#
loop_
_entity.id
_entity.type
_entity.pdbx_description
1 polymer ?
#
loop_
_entity_poly.entity_id
_entity_poly.type
_entity_poly.pdbx_seq_one_letter_code
_entity_poly.pdbx_strand_id
1 'polypeptide(L)'
;MSNPEDSQRDVPRLFIPGPVEVEDSILQAMTRPMIGHRAPEFSVLGEELHTNSQRLFRTKDPVYVLTSSGTGGMETAARCGVRENVLCFVNGAFSQRFFKVCASNGKNATRVDVPWGQAVKPEQVREELSKGNYDAVTIVHNETSTGVMNPLAEIAEVVAE
;
A
#
# COMPACT_ATOMS: atom_id res chain seq x y z
N MET A 1 18.77 -20.14 23.03
CA MET A 1 20.11 -20.30 22.45
C MET A 1 20.26 -19.21 21.41
N SER A 2 21.12 -18.21 21.69
CA SER A 2 21.40 -17.13 20.75
C SER A 2 22.21 -17.69 19.58
N ASN A 3 21.81 -17.34 18.35
CA ASN A 3 22.52 -17.74 17.14
C ASN A 3 23.93 -17.14 17.19
N PRO A 4 25.02 -17.90 16.94
CA PRO A 4 26.40 -17.39 16.96
C PRO A 4 26.66 -16.24 15.98
N GLU A 5 25.84 -16.10 14.94
CA GLU A 5 25.93 -15.01 13.96
C GLU A 5 25.41 -13.66 14.51
N ASP A 6 24.70 -13.66 15.63
CA ASP A 6 24.14 -12.45 16.26
C ASP A 6 25.21 -11.58 16.97
N SER A 7 26.39 -12.15 17.23
CA SER A 7 27.48 -11.50 17.96
C SER A 7 28.40 -10.61 17.10
N GLN A 8 28.19 -10.54 15.76
CA GLN A 8 29.07 -9.81 14.85
C GLN A 8 28.48 -8.52 14.27
N ARG A 9 27.26 -8.13 14.63
CA ARG A 9 26.65 -6.88 14.15
C ARG A 9 26.87 -5.77 15.16
N ASP A 10 27.86 -4.89 14.92
CA ASP A 10 28.04 -3.62 15.65
C ASP A 10 26.89 -2.60 15.39
N VAL A 11 25.86 -2.99 14.66
CA VAL A 11 24.74 -2.12 14.27
C VAL A 11 23.46 -2.55 15.00
N PRO A 12 22.78 -1.65 15.70
CA PRO A 12 21.52 -1.96 16.38
C PRO A 12 20.47 -2.50 15.40
N ARG A 13 19.69 -3.50 15.85
CA ARG A 13 18.54 -4.01 15.10
C ARG A 13 17.47 -2.95 14.99
N LEU A 14 16.81 -2.89 13.83
CA LEU A 14 15.71 -1.96 13.58
C LEU A 14 14.38 -2.56 14.08
N PHE A 15 13.74 -1.85 15.02
CA PHE A 15 12.38 -2.14 15.48
C PHE A 15 11.45 -0.97 15.15
N ILE A 16 11.37 -0.64 13.87
CA ILE A 16 10.58 0.48 13.33
C ILE A 16 9.73 -0.01 12.14
N PRO A 17 8.63 0.67 11.79
CA PRO A 17 7.78 0.29 10.66
C PRO A 17 8.46 0.33 9.29
N GLY A 18 9.56 1.05 9.19
CA GLY A 18 10.41 1.17 7.99
C GLY A 18 11.47 2.25 8.15
N PRO A 19 12.68 2.04 7.58
CA PRO A 19 13.14 0.81 6.91
C PRO A 19 13.23 -0.38 7.87
N VAL A 20 13.03 -1.59 7.35
CA VAL A 20 13.18 -2.84 8.09
C VAL A 20 14.47 -3.55 7.71
N GLU A 21 14.94 -4.44 8.56
CA GLU A 21 16.06 -5.33 8.21
C GLU A 21 15.65 -6.27 7.07
N VAL A 22 16.57 -6.49 6.14
CA VAL A 22 16.42 -7.41 5.02
C VAL A 22 17.29 -8.64 5.31
N GLU A 23 16.72 -9.83 5.16
CA GLU A 23 17.44 -11.08 5.34
C GLU A 23 18.63 -11.20 4.36
N ASP A 24 19.72 -11.77 4.82
CA ASP A 24 20.97 -11.91 4.04
C ASP A 24 20.74 -12.66 2.72
N SER A 25 19.87 -13.67 2.71
CA SER A 25 19.48 -14.41 1.50
C SER A 25 18.86 -13.51 0.42
N ILE A 26 18.09 -12.51 0.82
CA ILE A 26 17.46 -11.53 -0.07
C ILE A 26 18.52 -10.54 -0.56
N LEU A 27 19.38 -10.06 0.33
CA LEU A 27 20.50 -9.17 -0.05
C LEU A 27 21.45 -9.87 -1.04
N GLN A 28 21.76 -11.14 -0.82
CA GLN A 28 22.58 -11.94 -1.74
C GLN A 28 21.90 -12.14 -3.11
N ALA A 29 20.57 -12.29 -3.15
CA ALA A 29 19.86 -12.36 -4.43
C ALA A 29 20.02 -11.09 -5.27
N MET A 30 20.20 -9.92 -4.64
CA MET A 30 20.45 -8.64 -5.32
C MET A 30 21.86 -8.51 -5.91
N THR A 31 22.81 -9.38 -5.54
CA THR A 31 24.17 -9.37 -6.08
C THR A 31 24.34 -10.18 -7.37
N ARG A 32 23.28 -10.81 -7.86
CA ARG A 32 23.32 -11.56 -9.12
C ARG A 32 23.68 -10.65 -10.28
N PRO A 33 24.40 -11.18 -11.29
CA PRO A 33 24.70 -10.41 -12.49
C PRO A 33 23.44 -9.88 -13.16
N MET A 34 23.54 -8.69 -13.74
CA MET A 34 22.45 -8.09 -14.51
C MET A 34 22.15 -8.93 -15.75
N ILE A 35 20.87 -9.11 -16.04
CA ILE A 35 20.40 -9.77 -17.27
C ILE A 35 19.74 -8.75 -18.18
N GLY A 36 19.84 -8.94 -19.47
CA GLY A 36 19.21 -8.07 -20.46
C GLY A 36 17.68 -8.18 -20.40
N HIS A 37 16.99 -7.05 -20.38
CA HIS A 37 15.51 -7.01 -20.31
C HIS A 37 14.79 -7.66 -21.53
N ARG A 38 15.51 -7.99 -22.59
CA ARG A 38 15.00 -8.71 -23.78
C ARG A 38 15.55 -10.14 -23.89
N ALA A 39 16.34 -10.58 -22.91
CA ALA A 39 16.88 -11.92 -22.90
C ALA A 39 15.80 -12.96 -22.47
N PRO A 40 15.87 -14.19 -22.96
CA PRO A 40 14.93 -15.25 -22.53
C PRO A 40 14.90 -15.45 -21.02
N GLU A 41 16.04 -15.32 -20.35
CA GLU A 41 16.18 -15.44 -18.89
C GLU A 41 15.33 -14.38 -18.16
N PHE A 42 15.20 -13.18 -18.73
CA PHE A 42 14.34 -12.15 -18.16
C PHE A 42 12.86 -12.50 -18.28
N SER A 43 12.45 -13.15 -19.38
CA SER A 43 11.07 -13.61 -19.55
C SER A 43 10.71 -14.67 -18.51
N VAL A 44 11.63 -15.61 -18.24
CA VAL A 44 11.45 -16.63 -17.20
C VAL A 44 11.31 -15.98 -15.82
N LEU A 45 12.20 -15.07 -15.47
CA LEU A 45 12.13 -14.31 -14.20
C LEU A 45 10.81 -13.51 -14.09
N GLY A 46 10.38 -12.87 -15.18
CA GLY A 46 9.12 -12.12 -15.23
C GLY A 46 7.90 -13.01 -14.96
N GLU A 47 7.88 -14.22 -15.51
CA GLU A 47 6.80 -15.18 -15.32
C GLU A 47 6.75 -15.73 -13.88
N GLU A 48 7.91 -15.99 -13.29
CA GLU A 48 8.03 -16.38 -11.88
C GLU A 48 7.55 -15.25 -10.94
N LEU A 49 7.97 -14.03 -11.18
CA LEU A 49 7.54 -12.86 -10.40
C LEU A 49 6.03 -12.66 -10.51
N HIS A 50 5.47 -12.77 -11.71
CA HIS A 50 4.03 -12.63 -11.93
C HIS A 50 3.25 -13.67 -11.13
N THR A 51 3.58 -14.94 -11.29
CA THR A 51 2.91 -16.06 -10.63
C THR A 51 3.02 -15.97 -9.11
N ASN A 52 4.22 -15.68 -8.59
CA ASN A 52 4.44 -15.57 -7.15
C ASN A 52 3.73 -14.35 -6.55
N SER A 53 3.69 -13.22 -7.27
CA SER A 53 2.96 -12.03 -6.85
C SER A 53 1.46 -12.30 -6.79
N GLN A 54 0.87 -12.98 -7.77
CA GLN A 54 -0.54 -13.37 -7.73
C GLN A 54 -0.85 -14.26 -6.51
N ARG A 55 0.02 -15.22 -6.19
CA ARG A 55 -0.13 -16.05 -4.98
C ARG A 55 -0.08 -15.25 -3.71
N LEU A 56 0.86 -14.29 -3.62
CA LEU A 56 1.01 -13.38 -2.47
C LEU A 56 -0.25 -12.53 -2.26
N PHE A 57 -0.77 -11.92 -3.32
CA PHE A 57 -1.95 -11.07 -3.29
C PHE A 57 -3.28 -11.83 -3.38
N ARG A 58 -3.24 -13.17 -3.50
CA ARG A 58 -4.43 -14.04 -3.63
C ARG A 58 -5.38 -13.59 -4.73
N THR A 59 -4.84 -13.23 -5.87
CA THR A 59 -5.58 -12.76 -7.05
C THR A 59 -5.23 -13.58 -8.29
N LYS A 60 -6.10 -13.53 -9.29
CA LYS A 60 -5.85 -14.01 -10.65
C LYS A 60 -5.50 -12.87 -11.62
N ASP A 61 -5.72 -11.63 -11.17
CA ASP A 61 -5.43 -10.44 -11.96
C ASP A 61 -3.92 -10.17 -12.01
N PRO A 62 -3.45 -9.42 -13.02
CA PRO A 62 -2.06 -9.00 -13.10
C PRO A 62 -1.62 -8.19 -11.88
N VAL A 63 -0.46 -8.54 -11.32
CA VAL A 63 0.19 -7.79 -10.24
C VAL A 63 1.43 -7.13 -10.80
N TYR A 64 1.53 -5.82 -10.67
CA TYR A 64 2.63 -5.02 -11.19
C TYR A 64 3.59 -4.63 -10.08
N VAL A 65 4.89 -4.86 -10.30
CA VAL A 65 5.95 -4.41 -9.42
C VAL A 65 6.37 -3.00 -9.84
N LEU A 66 6.14 -2.03 -8.95
CA LEU A 66 6.50 -0.64 -9.20
C LEU A 66 7.84 -0.31 -8.55
N THR A 67 8.76 0.28 -9.31
CA THR A 67 10.04 0.79 -8.80
C THR A 67 9.81 2.17 -8.16
N SER A 68 9.09 2.20 -7.05
CA SER A 68 8.70 3.43 -6.36
C SER A 68 8.51 3.22 -4.86
N SER A 69 8.32 4.32 -4.12
CA SER A 69 7.82 4.26 -2.74
C SER A 69 6.32 3.95 -2.70
N GLY A 70 5.76 3.66 -1.51
CA GLY A 70 4.31 3.50 -1.34
C GLY A 70 3.48 4.70 -1.81
N THR A 71 4.06 5.91 -1.84
CA THR A 71 3.41 7.11 -2.41
C THR A 71 3.17 6.96 -3.91
N GLY A 72 4.08 6.30 -4.66
CA GLY A 72 3.86 5.99 -6.08
C GLY A 72 2.70 5.02 -6.30
N GLY A 73 2.49 4.07 -5.38
CA GLY A 73 1.31 3.22 -5.37
C GLY A 73 0.01 4.01 -5.15
N MET A 74 0.00 4.95 -4.20
CA MET A 74 -1.13 5.86 -3.98
C MET A 74 -1.42 6.70 -5.24
N GLU A 75 -0.39 7.22 -5.90
CA GLU A 75 -0.54 8.00 -7.14
C GLU A 75 -1.09 7.14 -8.29
N THR A 76 -0.60 5.92 -8.42
CA THR A 76 -1.12 4.97 -9.42
C THR A 76 -2.61 4.70 -9.18
N ALA A 77 -3.00 4.44 -7.92
CA ALA A 77 -4.40 4.24 -7.57
C ALA A 77 -5.27 5.49 -7.88
N ALA A 78 -4.78 6.68 -7.53
CA ALA A 78 -5.49 7.93 -7.82
C ALA A 78 -5.65 8.18 -9.33
N ARG A 79 -4.62 7.90 -10.14
CA ARG A 79 -4.65 8.13 -11.60
C ARG A 79 -5.47 7.10 -12.35
N CYS A 80 -5.37 5.82 -11.95
CA CYS A 80 -5.98 4.71 -12.68
C CYS A 80 -7.34 4.30 -12.13
N GLY A 81 -7.56 4.45 -10.83
CA GLY A 81 -8.78 3.98 -10.15
C GLY A 81 -9.84 5.06 -9.92
N VAL A 82 -9.48 6.34 -10.01
CA VAL A 82 -10.41 7.46 -9.80
C VAL A 82 -10.66 8.18 -11.12
N ARG A 83 -11.91 8.30 -11.52
CA ARG A 83 -12.28 9.11 -12.70
C ARG A 83 -12.24 10.59 -12.33
N GLU A 84 -13.09 11.03 -11.42
CA GLU A 84 -13.24 12.43 -11.05
C GLU A 84 -13.37 12.63 -9.54
N ASN A 85 -14.34 11.96 -8.89
CA ASN A 85 -14.74 12.22 -7.52
C ASN A 85 -14.25 11.13 -6.58
N VAL A 86 -13.55 11.50 -5.50
CA VAL A 86 -13.04 10.54 -4.53
C VAL A 86 -13.33 10.98 -3.10
N LEU A 87 -13.85 10.05 -2.30
CA LEU A 87 -14.07 10.24 -0.87
C LEU A 87 -12.85 9.75 -0.09
N CYS A 88 -12.20 10.64 0.66
CA CYS A 88 -10.94 10.36 1.34
C CYS A 88 -11.12 10.44 2.86
N PHE A 89 -11.04 9.31 3.54
CA PHE A 89 -11.03 9.26 5.00
C PHE A 89 -9.62 9.50 5.53
N VAL A 90 -9.47 10.46 6.45
CA VAL A 90 -8.18 10.91 6.97
C VAL A 90 -8.15 10.74 8.49
N ASN A 91 -7.42 9.72 8.96
CA ASN A 91 -7.23 9.41 10.39
C ASN A 91 -5.75 9.33 10.80
N GLY A 92 -4.86 9.87 9.95
CA GLY A 92 -3.43 9.97 10.22
C GLY A 92 -2.62 10.54 9.07
N ALA A 93 -1.29 10.47 9.16
CA ALA A 93 -0.37 11.11 8.22
C ALA A 93 -0.41 10.44 6.81
N PHE A 94 -0.58 9.12 6.74
CA PHE A 94 -0.59 8.41 5.45
C PHE A 94 -1.91 8.58 4.72
N SER A 95 -3.03 8.56 5.42
CA SER A 95 -4.34 8.87 4.85
C SER A 95 -4.44 10.32 4.40
N GLN A 96 -3.85 11.26 5.18
CA GLN A 96 -3.71 12.65 4.74
C GLN A 96 -2.85 12.78 3.48
N ARG A 97 -1.77 11.99 3.36
CA ARG A 97 -0.96 11.94 2.15
C ARG A 97 -1.76 11.46 0.96
N PHE A 98 -2.57 10.40 1.12
CA PHE A 98 -3.40 9.86 0.04
C PHE A 98 -4.40 10.91 -0.45
N PHE A 99 -5.09 11.61 0.45
CA PHE A 99 -5.94 12.75 0.10
C PHE A 99 -5.18 13.80 -0.74
N LYS A 100 -3.98 14.22 -0.27
CA LYS A 100 -3.16 15.19 -1.01
C LYS A 100 -2.76 14.69 -2.38
N VAL A 101 -2.43 13.42 -2.51
CA VAL A 101 -2.10 12.78 -3.80
C VAL A 101 -3.29 12.84 -4.75
N CYS A 102 -4.49 12.49 -4.29
CA CYS A 102 -5.71 12.60 -5.11
C CYS A 102 -5.93 14.04 -5.58
N ALA A 103 -5.90 15.00 -4.68
CA ALA A 103 -6.09 16.43 -5.00
C ALA A 103 -5.02 16.95 -5.97
N SER A 104 -3.74 16.59 -5.75
CA SER A 104 -2.63 17.02 -6.62
C SER A 104 -2.70 16.41 -8.03
N ASN A 105 -3.42 15.29 -8.18
CA ASN A 105 -3.69 14.69 -9.49
C ASN A 105 -4.99 15.18 -10.13
N GLY A 106 -5.52 16.31 -9.65
CA GLY A 106 -6.69 16.97 -10.24
C GLY A 106 -8.02 16.27 -9.97
N LYS A 107 -8.08 15.40 -8.93
CA LYS A 107 -9.34 14.76 -8.54
C LYS A 107 -10.13 15.66 -7.60
N ASN A 108 -11.45 15.63 -7.70
CA ASN A 108 -12.37 16.24 -6.75
C ASN A 108 -12.36 15.41 -5.46
N ALA A 109 -11.37 15.65 -4.62
CA ALA A 109 -11.17 14.89 -3.40
C ALA A 109 -11.98 15.48 -2.24
N THR A 110 -13.01 14.79 -1.81
CA THR A 110 -13.77 15.12 -0.60
C THR A 110 -13.06 14.53 0.61
N ARG A 111 -12.66 15.39 1.54
CA ARG A 111 -11.97 15.00 2.76
C ARG A 111 -12.94 14.78 3.91
N VAL A 112 -12.83 13.63 4.57
CA VAL A 112 -13.54 13.31 5.81
C VAL A 112 -12.51 13.10 6.91
N ASP A 113 -12.45 14.00 7.88
CA ASP A 113 -11.53 13.89 9.01
C ASP A 113 -12.11 12.96 10.09
N VAL A 114 -11.31 11.98 10.48
CA VAL A 114 -11.56 11.13 11.64
C VAL A 114 -10.47 11.45 12.68
N PRO A 115 -10.81 11.61 13.97
CA PRO A 115 -9.81 11.92 14.98
C PRO A 115 -8.64 10.93 14.95
N TRP A 116 -7.41 11.43 15.02
CA TRP A 116 -6.22 10.60 15.03
C TRP A 116 -6.26 9.62 16.22
N GLY A 117 -5.91 8.38 15.99
CA GLY A 117 -6.04 7.30 16.97
C GLY A 117 -7.39 6.59 16.97
N GLN A 118 -8.33 7.02 16.11
CA GLN A 118 -9.61 6.35 15.92
C GLN A 118 -9.70 5.70 14.53
N ALA A 119 -10.35 4.54 14.48
CA ALA A 119 -10.65 3.87 13.23
C ALA A 119 -11.84 4.53 12.50
N VAL A 120 -11.80 4.50 11.18
CA VAL A 120 -12.95 4.81 10.32
C VAL A 120 -14.03 3.76 10.56
N LYS A 121 -15.26 4.19 10.80
CA LYS A 121 -16.39 3.27 11.02
C LYS A 121 -17.16 3.03 9.73
N PRO A 122 -17.64 1.81 9.46
CA PRO A 122 -18.46 1.51 8.29
C PRO A 122 -19.68 2.42 8.16
N GLU A 123 -20.32 2.77 9.29
CA GLU A 123 -21.49 3.65 9.33
C GLU A 123 -21.15 5.07 8.85
N GLN A 124 -19.96 5.58 9.21
CA GLN A 124 -19.49 6.88 8.71
C GLN A 124 -19.26 6.83 7.19
N VAL A 125 -18.73 5.71 6.69
CA VAL A 125 -18.53 5.53 5.24
C VAL A 125 -19.89 5.55 4.52
N ARG A 126 -20.89 4.82 5.01
CA ARG A 126 -22.24 4.80 4.44
C ARG A 126 -22.89 6.19 4.47
N GLU A 127 -22.78 6.90 5.58
CA GLU A 127 -23.30 8.25 5.72
C GLU A 127 -22.67 9.20 4.72
N GLU A 128 -21.33 9.21 4.60
CA GLU A 128 -20.64 10.12 3.69
C GLU A 128 -20.89 9.77 2.22
N LEU A 129 -20.96 8.50 1.87
CA LEU A 129 -21.32 8.07 0.51
C LEU A 129 -22.72 8.53 0.10
N SER A 130 -23.68 8.62 1.04
CA SER A 130 -25.03 9.10 0.75
C SER A 130 -25.12 10.60 0.42
N LYS A 131 -24.06 11.37 0.72
CA LYS A 131 -24.03 12.84 0.51
C LYS A 131 -23.55 13.25 -0.87
N GLY A 132 -23.01 12.34 -1.67
CA GLY A 132 -22.43 12.66 -2.97
C GLY A 132 -22.34 11.47 -3.90
N ASN A 133 -21.85 11.74 -5.11
CA ASN A 133 -21.55 10.70 -6.09
C ASN A 133 -20.01 10.56 -6.21
N TYR A 134 -19.49 9.41 -5.83
CA TYR A 134 -18.06 9.14 -5.77
C TYR A 134 -17.70 7.94 -6.66
N ASP A 135 -16.57 8.03 -7.35
CA ASP A 135 -16.02 6.95 -8.16
C ASP A 135 -15.18 5.97 -7.30
N ALA A 136 -14.66 6.48 -6.18
CA ALA A 136 -13.77 5.73 -5.33
C ALA A 136 -13.78 6.25 -3.89
N VAL A 137 -13.37 5.37 -2.97
CA VAL A 137 -13.08 5.69 -1.57
C VAL A 137 -11.63 5.38 -1.29
N THR A 138 -10.90 6.26 -0.59
CA THR A 138 -9.54 5.97 -0.14
C THR A 138 -9.49 5.79 1.38
N ILE A 139 -8.89 4.67 1.79
CA ILE A 139 -8.67 4.30 3.19
C ILE A 139 -7.27 3.71 3.33
N VAL A 140 -6.56 4.05 4.38
CA VAL A 140 -5.31 3.40 4.77
C VAL A 140 -5.64 2.30 5.76
N HIS A 141 -5.46 1.03 5.37
CA HIS A 141 -5.78 -0.11 6.22
C HIS A 141 -5.05 -0.05 7.57
N ASN A 142 -3.73 0.04 7.52
CA ASN A 142 -2.89 0.20 8.72
C ASN A 142 -2.27 1.59 8.73
N GLU A 143 -2.88 2.51 9.47
CA GLU A 143 -2.37 3.87 9.63
C GLU A 143 -1.24 3.89 10.65
N THR A 144 -0.02 3.65 10.19
CA THR A 144 1.17 3.48 11.04
C THR A 144 1.51 4.72 11.87
N SER A 145 1.14 5.91 11.41
CA SER A 145 1.37 7.15 12.15
C SER A 145 0.57 7.25 13.46
N THR A 146 -0.51 6.49 13.57
CA THR A 146 -1.40 6.49 14.74
C THR A 146 -1.57 5.11 15.37
N GLY A 147 -1.00 4.06 14.74
CA GLY A 147 -1.14 2.67 15.19
C GLY A 147 -2.54 2.09 15.02
N VAL A 148 -3.38 2.70 14.18
CA VAL A 148 -4.76 2.30 13.94
C VAL A 148 -4.86 1.35 12.75
N MET A 149 -5.58 0.25 12.92
CA MET A 149 -6.05 -0.59 11.82
C MET A 149 -7.52 -0.30 11.53
N ASN A 150 -7.84 0.08 10.31
CA ASN A 150 -9.21 0.31 9.88
C ASN A 150 -9.89 -1.03 9.49
N PRO A 151 -11.20 -1.23 9.78
CA PRO A 151 -11.94 -2.47 9.48
C PRO A 151 -12.28 -2.53 7.98
N LEU A 152 -11.25 -2.86 7.17
CA LEU A 152 -11.33 -2.75 5.70
C LEU A 152 -12.37 -3.69 5.10
N ALA A 153 -12.59 -4.89 5.67
CA ALA A 153 -13.57 -5.84 5.15
C ALA A 153 -14.99 -5.29 5.26
N GLU A 154 -15.36 -4.79 6.45
CA GLU A 154 -16.68 -4.22 6.72
C GLU A 154 -16.92 -2.93 5.92
N ILE A 155 -15.87 -2.13 5.74
CA ILE A 155 -15.92 -0.93 4.90
C ILE A 155 -16.11 -1.30 3.43
N ALA A 156 -15.44 -2.34 2.94
CA ALA A 156 -15.58 -2.81 1.56
C ALA A 156 -16.99 -3.30 1.26
N GLU A 157 -17.66 -3.95 2.22
CA GLU A 157 -19.07 -4.35 2.10
C GLU A 157 -19.98 -3.12 1.90
N VAL A 158 -19.76 -2.05 2.68
CA VAL A 158 -20.53 -0.80 2.55
C VAL A 158 -20.29 -0.11 1.20
N VAL A 159 -19.06 -0.15 0.69
CA VAL A 159 -18.73 0.46 -0.61
C VAL A 159 -19.31 -0.33 -1.79
N ALA A 160 -19.55 -1.63 -1.60
CA ALA A 160 -20.13 -2.50 -2.62
C ALA A 160 -21.67 -2.42 -2.73
N GLU A 161 -22.37 -1.85 -1.72
CA GLU A 161 -23.82 -1.57 -1.74
C GLU A 161 -24.19 -0.50 -2.78
#